data_97b1540882c82c94e59a241b03871620
#
_entry.id   97b1540882c82c94e59a241b03871620
#
_cell.length_a   1.000
_cell.length_b   1.000
_cell.length_c   1.000
_cell.angle_alpha   90.00
_cell.angle_beta   90.00
_cell.angle_gamma   90.00
#
_symmetry.space_group_name_H-M   'P 1'
#
loop_
_entity.id
_entity.type
_entity.pdbx_description
1 polymer ?
#
loop_
_entity_poly.entity_id
_entity_poly.type
_entity_poly.pdbx_seq_one_letter_code
_entity_poly.pdbx_strand_id
1 'polypeptide(L)'
;MMNYEIFKEVVKEKFMDYMPEKFKGMELVVEPVEKVNVTLDGIILREEGRNISPTIYINDMYKKYQNCGDLEETLMAACDFMERAYEQAPVVDV
;
A
#
# COMPACT_ATOMS: atom_id res chain seq x y z
N MET A 1 17.34 -11.91 -2.56
CA MET A 1 16.19 -11.01 -2.80
C MET A 1 14.92 -11.83 -2.87
N MET A 2 13.84 -11.36 -2.23
CA MET A 2 12.57 -12.08 -2.24
C MET A 2 11.93 -12.06 -3.63
N ASN A 3 11.22 -13.14 -3.97
CA ASN A 3 10.40 -13.11 -5.16
C ASN A 3 9.12 -12.31 -4.87
N TYR A 4 8.33 -12.03 -5.90
CA TYR A 4 7.15 -11.18 -5.75
C TYR A 4 6.12 -11.73 -4.77
N GLU A 5 5.85 -13.04 -4.81
CA GLU A 5 4.84 -13.63 -3.93
C GLU A 5 5.22 -13.50 -2.46
N ILE A 6 6.50 -13.72 -2.14
CA ILE A 6 6.98 -13.55 -0.78
C ILE A 6 6.93 -12.08 -0.40
N PHE A 7 7.37 -11.20 -1.29
CA PHE A 7 7.32 -9.75 -1.06
C PHE A 7 5.90 -9.29 -0.76
N LYS A 8 4.93 -9.74 -1.53
CA LYS A 8 3.53 -9.39 -1.32
C LYS A 8 3.04 -9.79 0.06
N GLU A 9 3.38 -11.00 0.50
CA GLU A 9 2.98 -11.45 1.83
C GLU A 9 3.63 -10.63 2.93
N VAL A 10 4.91 -10.27 2.76
CA VAL A 10 5.60 -9.43 3.74
C VAL A 10 4.95 -8.05 3.81
N VAL A 11 4.58 -7.47 2.68
CA VAL A 11 3.90 -6.18 2.64
C VAL A 11 2.57 -6.26 3.39
N LYS A 12 1.79 -7.31 3.15
CA LYS A 12 0.51 -7.49 3.82
C LYS A 12 0.67 -7.56 5.34
N GLU A 13 1.73 -8.21 5.81
CA GLU A 13 1.97 -8.36 7.24
C GLU A 13 2.53 -7.11 7.91
N LYS A 14 3.38 -6.39 7.21
CA LYS A 14 4.19 -5.34 7.84
C LYS A 14 3.80 -3.91 7.48
N PHE A 15 2.98 -3.72 6.47
CA PHE A 15 2.66 -2.36 6.00
C PHE A 15 2.16 -1.47 7.13
N MET A 16 1.19 -1.95 7.91
CA MET A 16 0.60 -1.14 8.97
C MET A 16 1.56 -0.83 10.11
N ASP A 17 2.61 -1.63 10.27
CA ASP A 17 3.62 -1.36 11.30
C ASP A 17 4.38 -0.06 11.02
N TYR A 18 4.45 0.34 9.77
CA TYR A 18 5.15 1.56 9.35
C TYR A 18 4.22 2.75 9.20
N MET A 19 2.91 2.54 9.37
CA MET A 19 1.96 3.66 9.29
C MET A 19 1.89 4.41 10.62
N PRO A 20 1.64 5.73 10.59
CA PRO A 20 1.46 6.49 11.82
C PRO A 20 0.32 5.95 12.68
N GLU A 21 0.40 6.22 13.98
CA GLU A 21 -0.56 5.71 14.95
C GLU A 21 -2.01 6.04 14.60
N LYS A 22 -2.24 7.20 14.00
CA LYS A 22 -3.60 7.61 13.65
C LYS A 22 -4.27 6.69 12.63
N PHE A 23 -3.49 5.87 11.92
CA PHE A 23 -4.04 4.93 10.93
C PHE A 23 -4.23 3.53 11.48
N LYS A 24 -3.82 3.25 12.71
CA LYS A 24 -3.82 1.88 13.24
C LYS A 24 -5.21 1.26 13.38
N GLY A 25 -6.23 2.09 13.50
CA GLY A 25 -7.61 1.59 13.57
C GLY A 25 -8.24 1.30 12.22
N MET A 26 -7.53 1.56 11.13
CA MET A 26 -8.06 1.37 9.79
C MET A 26 -7.73 -0.01 9.26
N GLU A 27 -8.54 -0.48 8.33
CA GLU A 27 -8.33 -1.78 7.70
C GLU A 27 -7.46 -1.62 6.46
N LEU A 28 -6.42 -2.46 6.36
CA LEU A 28 -5.62 -2.53 5.15
C LEU A 28 -6.24 -3.58 4.24
N VAL A 29 -6.66 -3.15 3.06
CA VAL A 29 -7.26 -4.05 2.08
C VAL A 29 -6.29 -4.24 0.94
N VAL A 30 -6.01 -5.49 0.60
CA VAL A 30 -5.17 -5.84 -0.54
C VAL A 30 -6.06 -6.61 -1.51
N GLU A 31 -6.25 -6.05 -2.69
CA GLU A 31 -7.14 -6.67 -3.67
C GLU A 31 -6.61 -6.49 -5.09
N PRO A 32 -6.96 -7.41 -5.99
CA PRO A 32 -6.55 -7.29 -7.39
C PRO A 32 -7.27 -6.12 -8.05
N VAL A 33 -6.53 -5.37 -8.87
CA VAL A 33 -7.08 -4.26 -9.64
C VAL A 33 -6.75 -4.53 -11.10
N GLU A 34 -7.77 -4.64 -11.94
CA GLU A 34 -7.58 -4.92 -13.35
C GLU A 34 -7.25 -3.64 -14.10
N LYS A 35 -6.18 -3.68 -14.87
CA LYS A 35 -5.81 -2.64 -15.82
C LYS A 35 -5.88 -3.24 -17.21
N VAL A 36 -5.69 -2.43 -18.25
CA VAL A 36 -5.90 -2.84 -19.64
C VAL A 36 -5.13 -4.07 -19.97
N ASN A 37 -4.22 -4.61 -19.66
CA ASN A 37 -3.57 -5.87 -20.05
C ASN A 37 -2.90 -6.58 -18.87
N VAL A 38 -3.24 -6.16 -17.64
CA VAL A 38 -2.55 -6.70 -16.48
C VAL A 38 -3.42 -6.55 -15.24
N THR A 39 -3.26 -7.46 -14.29
CA THR A 39 -3.89 -7.37 -12.98
C THR A 39 -2.79 -7.00 -11.97
N LEU A 40 -3.01 -5.93 -11.24
CA LEU A 40 -2.08 -5.46 -10.22
C LEU A 40 -2.67 -5.70 -8.84
N ASP A 41 -1.81 -5.77 -7.84
CA ASP A 41 -2.25 -5.92 -6.45
C ASP A 41 -2.30 -4.55 -5.80
N GLY A 42 -3.50 -4.08 -5.50
CA GLY A 42 -3.70 -2.76 -4.93
C GLY A 42 -3.80 -2.78 -3.42
N ILE A 43 -3.31 -1.74 -2.77
CA ILE A 43 -3.45 -1.52 -1.33
C ILE A 43 -4.31 -0.29 -1.13
N ILE A 44 -5.34 -0.42 -0.30
CA ILE A 44 -6.26 0.66 0.02
C ILE A 44 -6.50 0.63 1.53
N LEU A 45 -6.59 1.81 2.14
CA LEU A 45 -7.04 1.90 3.53
C LEU A 45 -8.56 2.06 3.54
N ARG A 46 -9.21 1.34 4.44
CA ARG A 46 -10.66 1.33 4.56
C ARG A 46 -11.06 1.56 6.01
N GLU A 47 -12.08 2.37 6.20
CA GLU A 47 -12.63 2.64 7.52
C GLU A 47 -14.15 2.53 7.44
N GLU A 48 -14.72 1.70 8.29
CA GLU A 48 -16.17 1.47 8.32
C GLU A 48 -16.74 1.09 6.96
N GLY A 49 -16.03 0.23 6.24
CA GLY A 49 -16.48 -0.27 4.94
C GLY A 49 -16.24 0.69 3.78
N ARG A 50 -15.62 1.83 4.03
CA ARG A 50 -15.40 2.84 3.00
C ARG A 50 -13.91 3.01 2.70
N ASN A 51 -13.58 3.06 1.43
CA ASN A 51 -12.21 3.32 1.01
C ASN A 51 -11.87 4.78 1.29
N ILE A 52 -10.83 5.03 2.07
CA ILE A 52 -10.47 6.38 2.51
C ILE A 52 -9.12 6.83 2.00
N SER A 53 -8.48 6.05 1.16
CA SER A 53 -7.20 6.43 0.58
C SER A 53 -7.18 6.11 -0.91
N PRO A 54 -6.28 6.73 -1.66
CA PRO A 54 -6.05 6.26 -3.02
C PRO A 54 -5.40 4.87 -3.00
N THR A 55 -5.45 4.20 -4.14
CA THR A 55 -4.85 2.87 -4.29
C THR A 55 -3.38 3.03 -4.62
N ILE A 56 -2.52 2.30 -3.92
CA ILE A 56 -1.13 2.13 -4.34
C ILE A 56 -0.92 0.66 -4.69
N TYR A 57 0.09 0.37 -5.50
CA TYR A 57 0.25 -0.98 -6.04
C TYR A 57 1.50 -1.65 -5.49
N ILE A 58 1.33 -2.88 -4.98
CA ILE A 58 2.45 -3.69 -4.49
C ILE A 58 3.46 -3.93 -5.61
N ASN A 59 2.95 -4.04 -6.85
CA ASN A 59 3.81 -4.22 -8.02
C ASN A 59 4.84 -3.09 -8.17
N ASP A 60 4.41 -1.84 -7.95
CA ASP A 60 5.31 -0.71 -8.01
C ASP A 60 6.28 -0.69 -6.84
N MET A 61 5.82 -1.08 -5.66
CA MET A 61 6.69 -1.22 -4.50
C MET A 61 7.77 -2.26 -4.75
N TYR A 62 7.42 -3.36 -5.40
CA TYR A 62 8.39 -4.41 -5.70
C TYR A 62 9.47 -3.92 -6.65
N LYS A 63 9.11 -3.11 -7.64
CA LYS A 63 10.09 -2.51 -8.54
C LYS A 63 11.09 -1.64 -7.77
N LYS A 64 10.58 -0.83 -6.84
CA LYS A 64 11.45 -0.02 -6.00
C LYS A 64 12.36 -0.90 -5.15
N TYR A 65 11.82 -1.95 -4.56
CA TYR A 65 12.60 -2.90 -3.77
C TYR A 65 13.72 -3.54 -4.61
N GLN A 66 13.40 -3.95 -5.82
CA GLN A 66 14.41 -4.54 -6.71
C GLN A 66 15.54 -3.56 -7.03
N ASN A 67 15.22 -2.27 -7.11
CA ASN A 67 16.21 -1.25 -7.44
C ASN A 67 17.07 -0.85 -6.23
N CYS A 68 16.49 -0.75 -5.04
CA CYS A 68 17.24 -0.29 -3.88
C CYS A 68 17.74 -1.41 -2.98
N GLY A 69 17.11 -2.60 -3.05
CA GLY A 69 17.52 -3.73 -2.24
C GLY A 69 17.20 -3.62 -0.77
N ASP A 70 16.40 -2.63 -0.37
CA ASP A 70 16.12 -2.36 1.03
C ASP A 70 14.60 -2.42 1.28
N LEU A 71 14.18 -3.47 1.97
CA LEU A 71 12.78 -3.69 2.26
C LEU A 71 12.20 -2.62 3.17
N GLU A 72 12.94 -2.27 4.23
CA GLU A 72 12.46 -1.28 5.18
C GLU A 72 12.27 0.08 4.51
N GLU A 73 13.25 0.51 3.72
CA GLU A 73 13.14 1.77 2.98
C GLU A 73 11.94 1.75 2.04
N THR A 74 11.73 0.62 1.37
CA THR A 74 10.59 0.48 0.45
C THR A 74 9.26 0.63 1.19
N LEU A 75 9.12 -0.05 2.34
CA LEU A 75 7.90 0.05 3.14
C LEU A 75 7.69 1.45 3.70
N MET A 76 8.76 2.06 4.21
CA MET A 76 8.65 3.41 4.76
C MET A 76 8.25 4.43 3.70
N ALA A 77 8.81 4.32 2.50
CA ALA A 77 8.47 5.23 1.41
C ALA A 77 7.01 5.06 0.98
N ALA A 78 6.54 3.82 0.92
CA ALA A 78 5.15 3.55 0.54
C ALA A 78 4.18 4.08 1.59
N CYS A 79 4.49 3.89 2.86
CA CYS A 79 3.64 4.38 3.94
C CYS A 79 3.63 5.90 4.01
N ASP A 80 4.78 6.53 3.77
CA ASP A 80 4.86 7.98 3.71
C ASP A 80 4.03 8.53 2.55
N PHE A 81 4.10 7.89 1.40
CA PHE A 81 3.27 8.25 0.25
C PHE A 81 1.79 8.12 0.57
N MET A 82 1.40 7.02 1.21
CA MET A 82 0.00 6.79 1.58
C MET A 82 -0.51 7.86 2.53
N GLU A 83 0.30 8.22 3.53
CA GLU A 83 -0.06 9.25 4.49
C GLU A 83 -0.26 10.60 3.80
N ARG A 84 0.68 10.99 2.96
CA ARG A 84 0.59 12.28 2.25
C ARG A 84 -0.61 12.31 1.32
N ALA A 85 -0.85 11.22 0.59
CA ALA A 85 -1.97 11.15 -0.32
C ALA A 85 -3.29 11.23 0.42
N TYR A 86 -3.39 10.59 1.58
CA TYR A 86 -4.57 10.66 2.42
C TYR A 86 -4.83 12.09 2.90
N GLU A 87 -3.78 12.80 3.30
CA GLU A 87 -3.93 14.17 3.82
C GLU A 87 -4.23 15.19 2.73
N GLN A 88 -3.68 15.00 1.53
CA GLN A 88 -3.81 15.95 0.44
C GLN A 88 -5.06 15.75 -0.40
N ALA A 89 -5.60 14.55 -0.40
CA ALA A 89 -6.79 14.22 -1.17
C ALA A 89 -7.87 13.78 -0.20
N PRO A 90 -8.55 14.74 0.45
CA PRO A 90 -9.61 14.38 1.37
C PRO A 90 -10.64 13.52 0.65
N VAL A 91 -11.06 12.49 1.31
CA VAL A 91 -12.03 11.56 0.75
C VAL A 91 -13.30 12.33 0.44
N VAL A 92 -13.62 12.37 -0.85
CA VAL A 92 -14.88 12.94 -1.25
C VAL A 92 -15.92 11.88 -1.00
N ASP A 93 -16.74 12.17 -0.07
CA ASP A 93 -17.84 11.30 0.29
C ASP A 93 -18.91 11.44 -0.76
N VAL A 94 -18.96 10.49 -1.64
CA VAL A 94 -19.96 10.51 -2.70
C VAL A 94 -21.01 9.47 -2.39
#